data_b7b4a463a00424fed2aeebd5cffff86c
#
_entry.id   b7b4a463a00424fed2aeebd5cffff86c
#
_cell.length_a   1.000
_cell.length_b   1.000
_cell.length_c   1.000
_cell.angle_alpha   90.00
_cell.angle_beta   90.00
_cell.angle_gamma   90.00
#
_symmetry.space_group_name_H-M   'P 1'
#
loop_
_entity.id
_entity.type
_entity.pdbx_description
1 polymer ?
#
loop_
_entity_poly.entity_id
_entity_poly.type
_entity_poly.pdbx_seq_one_letter_code
_entity_poly.pdbx_strand_id
1 'polypeptide(L)'
;FFAMSNVTLRVLHGADRGKIYSDVGTPVTIGREEGNTIQLNDERISRYHLKLQADHSKIVLTDLDSTNGTKVNGEEIHVRIVRDGDMIAVGRSVLLIGSHSDIDRRIADIASKMPGDDQGRARAMQERLERASKHQSDIIEDLGDAKLPLLPSGPPPLPEQLSPAQSAELCELLDYVQAILRETMDGAVMRPGHEKVEIDFAPWQGLLDLQASLAEMLRQIGEPA
;
A
#
# COMPACT_ATOMS: atom_id res chain seq x y z
N PHE A 1 12.15 11.50 -20.71
CA PHE A 1 11.71 12.66 -19.93
C PHE A 1 10.96 12.10 -18.72
N PHE A 2 11.58 12.14 -17.53
CA PHE A 2 10.86 11.82 -16.28
C PHE A 2 9.85 12.94 -16.02
N ALA A 3 8.59 12.59 -15.88
CA ALA A 3 7.59 13.55 -15.44
C ALA A 3 7.96 13.99 -14.02
N MET A 4 8.23 15.28 -13.85
CA MET A 4 8.42 15.86 -12.51
C MET A 4 7.02 16.02 -11.90
N SER A 5 6.73 15.21 -10.91
CA SER A 5 5.56 15.40 -10.04
C SER A 5 6.06 15.75 -8.65
N ASN A 6 5.35 16.62 -7.97
CA ASN A 6 5.68 16.99 -6.60
C ASN A 6 4.88 16.11 -5.65
N VAL A 7 5.47 15.81 -4.50
CA VAL A 7 4.82 15.08 -3.42
C VAL A 7 4.85 15.93 -2.15
N THR A 8 3.77 15.88 -1.40
CA THR A 8 3.70 16.45 -0.04
C THR A 8 3.66 15.32 0.96
N LEU A 9 4.51 15.39 1.97
CA LEU A 9 4.63 14.40 3.03
C LEU A 9 4.52 15.08 4.40
N ARG A 10 3.73 14.51 5.29
CA ARG A 10 3.60 14.96 6.68
C ARG A 10 4.03 13.85 7.62
N VAL A 11 4.91 14.14 8.56
CA VAL A 11 5.31 13.20 9.61
C VAL A 11 4.24 13.20 10.70
N LEU A 12 3.52 12.09 10.82
CA LEU A 12 2.47 11.91 11.83
C LEU A 12 3.05 11.40 13.14
N HIS A 13 4.10 10.54 13.07
CA HIS A 13 4.73 9.92 14.22
C HIS A 13 6.24 9.79 14.02
N GLY A 14 6.97 9.63 15.14
CA GLY A 14 8.43 9.53 15.17
C GLY A 14 9.11 10.78 15.71
N ALA A 15 10.44 10.81 15.70
CA ALA A 15 11.24 11.91 16.22
C ALA A 15 11.00 13.23 15.46
N ASP A 16 10.66 13.14 14.18
CA ASP A 16 10.41 14.30 13.30
C ASP A 16 8.92 14.67 13.21
N ARG A 17 8.09 14.19 14.13
CA ARG A 17 6.65 14.43 14.14
C ARG A 17 6.30 15.92 13.98
N GLY A 18 5.29 16.16 13.14
CA GLY A 18 4.78 17.51 12.83
C GLY A 18 5.51 18.19 11.68
N LYS A 19 6.65 17.68 11.22
CA LYS A 19 7.30 18.19 10.01
C LYS A 19 6.43 17.96 8.79
N ILE A 20 6.42 18.95 7.90
CA ILE A 20 5.74 18.88 6.61
C ILE A 20 6.76 19.21 5.53
N TYR A 21 6.87 18.34 4.56
CA TYR A 21 7.69 18.49 3.36
C TYR A 21 6.74 18.75 2.20
N SER A 22 6.51 20.03 1.86
CA SER A 22 5.54 20.42 0.84
C SER A 22 6.19 20.53 -0.53
N ASP A 23 5.48 20.04 -1.54
CA ASP A 23 5.84 20.19 -2.97
C ASP A 23 7.26 19.74 -3.33
N VAL A 24 7.70 18.65 -2.72
CA VAL A 24 9.03 18.08 -2.98
C VAL A 24 9.03 17.39 -4.34
N GLY A 25 9.92 17.85 -5.24
CA GLY A 25 10.04 17.29 -6.59
C GLY A 25 10.57 15.85 -6.59
N THR A 26 9.93 14.98 -7.34
CA THR A 26 10.39 13.60 -7.52
C THR A 26 11.62 13.53 -8.44
N PRO A 27 12.56 12.58 -8.24
CA PRO A 27 12.56 11.53 -7.24
C PRO A 27 12.92 12.02 -5.82
N VAL A 28 12.21 11.50 -4.81
CA VAL A 28 12.45 11.78 -3.38
C VAL A 28 13.00 10.52 -2.73
N THR A 29 14.17 10.61 -2.10
CA THR A 29 14.71 9.56 -1.24
C THR A 29 14.46 9.89 0.22
N ILE A 30 14.13 8.87 1.01
CA ILE A 30 13.89 8.97 2.45
C ILE A 30 14.79 7.99 3.18
N GLY A 31 15.46 8.47 4.21
CA GLY A 31 16.34 7.65 5.03
C GLY A 31 16.89 8.44 6.20
N ARG A 32 17.76 7.80 7.02
CA ARG A 32 18.38 8.47 8.18
C ARG A 32 19.67 9.25 7.85
N GLU A 33 20.26 9.02 6.68
CA GLU A 33 21.49 9.67 6.26
C GLU A 33 21.19 11.05 5.64
N GLU A 34 22.11 12.02 5.82
CA GLU A 34 21.98 13.39 5.29
C GLU A 34 21.92 13.44 3.76
N GLY A 35 22.38 12.42 3.04
CA GLY A 35 22.33 12.33 1.58
C GLY A 35 20.93 12.12 1.00
N ASN A 36 19.89 11.91 1.82
CA ASN A 36 18.51 11.75 1.36
C ASN A 36 17.85 13.11 1.11
N THR A 37 16.88 13.13 0.20
CA THR A 37 16.01 14.30 -0.01
C THR A 37 15.24 14.65 1.27
N ILE A 38 14.81 13.63 2.01
CA ILE A 38 14.16 13.74 3.31
C ILE A 38 14.92 12.88 4.31
N GLN A 39 15.54 13.54 5.27
CA GLN A 39 16.19 12.87 6.38
C GLN A 39 15.23 12.72 7.56
N LEU A 40 15.14 11.51 8.11
CA LEU A 40 14.37 11.20 9.31
C LEU A 40 15.27 10.72 10.44
N ASN A 41 15.06 11.26 11.64
CA ASN A 41 15.85 10.94 12.82
C ASN A 41 15.30 9.71 13.55
N ASP A 42 15.50 8.52 12.97
CA ASP A 42 15.08 7.26 13.55
C ASP A 42 16.14 6.17 13.27
N GLU A 43 16.67 5.56 14.32
CA GLU A 43 17.70 4.53 14.25
C GLU A 43 17.24 3.26 13.51
N ARG A 44 15.91 3.02 13.48
CA ARG A 44 15.31 1.87 12.77
C ARG A 44 15.12 2.13 11.29
N ILE A 45 15.36 3.36 10.83
CA ILE A 45 15.34 3.68 9.41
C ILE A 45 16.71 3.40 8.82
N SER A 46 16.77 2.72 7.67
CA SER A 46 18.01 2.48 6.93
C SER A 46 18.63 3.81 6.44
N ARG A 47 19.93 3.83 6.17
CA ARG A 47 20.63 5.03 5.66
C ARG A 47 19.91 5.61 4.45
N TYR A 48 19.62 4.76 3.47
CA TYR A 48 18.68 4.98 2.37
C TYR A 48 17.62 3.92 2.53
N HIS A 49 16.35 4.30 2.74
CA HIS A 49 15.31 3.37 3.13
C HIS A 49 14.29 3.14 2.02
N LEU A 50 13.78 4.20 1.45
CA LEU A 50 12.83 4.15 0.35
C LEU A 50 13.01 5.29 -0.63
N LYS A 51 12.41 5.13 -1.81
CA LYS A 51 12.37 6.12 -2.87
C LYS A 51 10.95 6.31 -3.37
N LEU A 52 10.56 7.56 -3.60
CA LEU A 52 9.36 7.93 -4.32
C LEU A 52 9.76 8.50 -5.67
N GLN A 53 9.20 7.97 -6.74
CA GLN A 53 9.43 8.52 -8.09
C GLN A 53 8.12 8.62 -8.86
N ALA A 54 8.04 9.64 -9.70
CA ALA A 54 6.91 9.78 -10.62
C ALA A 54 7.12 8.86 -11.83
N ASP A 55 6.09 8.14 -12.17
CA ASP A 55 5.96 7.42 -13.43
C ASP A 55 4.60 7.75 -14.04
N HIS A 56 4.62 8.51 -15.15
CA HIS A 56 3.44 9.10 -15.77
C HIS A 56 2.65 9.94 -14.73
N SER A 57 1.42 9.57 -14.44
CA SER A 57 0.56 10.23 -13.46
C SER A 57 0.55 9.56 -12.08
N LYS A 58 1.45 8.58 -11.85
CA LYS A 58 1.48 7.77 -10.64
C LYS A 58 2.74 8.06 -9.84
N ILE A 59 2.65 8.01 -8.52
CA ILE A 59 3.81 8.01 -7.64
C ILE A 59 4.09 6.59 -7.21
N VAL A 60 5.28 6.12 -7.53
CA VAL A 60 5.75 4.79 -7.18
C VAL A 60 6.68 4.89 -5.99
N LEU A 61 6.37 4.18 -4.93
CA LEU A 61 7.23 3.95 -3.77
C LEU A 61 7.99 2.65 -3.98
N THR A 62 9.30 2.69 -3.78
CA THR A 62 10.18 1.52 -3.80
C THR A 62 10.95 1.47 -2.48
N ASP A 63 10.89 0.35 -1.77
CA ASP A 63 11.79 0.05 -0.65
C ASP A 63 13.19 -0.24 -1.22
N LEU A 64 14.22 0.33 -0.62
CA LEU A 64 15.61 0.21 -1.08
C LEU A 64 16.35 -0.88 -0.28
N ASP A 65 15.76 -2.06 -0.19
CA ASP A 65 16.28 -3.19 0.59
C ASP A 65 16.55 -2.79 2.05
N SER A 66 15.53 -2.17 2.64
CA SER A 66 15.66 -1.66 3.99
C SER A 66 15.68 -2.78 5.03
N THR A 67 16.41 -2.57 6.15
CA THR A 67 16.59 -3.58 7.20
C THR A 67 15.28 -3.97 7.90
N ASN A 68 14.36 -3.02 8.05
CA ASN A 68 13.11 -3.21 8.80
C ASN A 68 11.86 -3.20 7.91
N GLY A 69 12.02 -3.08 6.60
CA GLY A 69 10.92 -3.02 5.64
C GLY A 69 10.13 -1.71 5.69
N THR A 70 9.37 -1.49 4.62
CA THR A 70 8.43 -0.38 4.48
C THR A 70 7.00 -0.94 4.47
N LYS A 71 6.10 -0.29 5.21
CA LYS A 71 4.67 -0.63 5.18
C LYS A 71 3.85 0.52 4.61
N VAL A 72 2.89 0.21 3.76
CA VAL A 72 1.89 1.16 3.27
C VAL A 72 0.52 0.71 3.74
N ASN A 73 -0.17 1.56 4.51
CA ASN A 73 -1.49 1.25 5.09
C ASN A 73 -1.49 -0.07 5.91
N GLY A 74 -0.38 -0.36 6.60
CA GLY A 74 -0.21 -1.55 7.43
C GLY A 74 0.30 -2.79 6.69
N GLU A 75 0.41 -2.77 5.37
CA GLU A 75 0.96 -3.88 4.58
C GLU A 75 2.41 -3.64 4.20
N GLU A 76 3.24 -4.66 4.39
CA GLU A 76 4.63 -4.66 3.97
C GLU A 76 4.72 -4.71 2.44
N ILE A 77 5.59 -3.84 1.88
CA ILE A 77 5.72 -3.69 0.44
C ILE A 77 7.19 -3.59 0.02
N HIS A 78 7.49 -3.97 -1.21
CA HIS A 78 8.75 -3.67 -1.87
C HIS A 78 8.58 -2.57 -2.91
N VAL A 79 7.56 -2.67 -3.76
CA VAL A 79 7.17 -1.63 -4.73
C VAL A 79 5.67 -1.42 -4.66
N ARG A 80 5.23 -0.16 -4.66
CA ARG A 80 3.81 0.18 -4.63
C ARG A 80 3.50 1.54 -5.23
N ILE A 81 2.38 1.63 -5.93
CA ILE A 81 1.79 2.92 -6.29
C ILE A 81 1.14 3.50 -5.04
N VAL A 82 1.61 4.66 -4.61
CA VAL A 82 1.05 5.39 -3.48
C VAL A 82 0.19 6.56 -3.94
N ARG A 83 -0.80 6.91 -3.13
CA ARG A 83 -1.80 7.93 -3.43
C ARG A 83 -1.98 8.85 -2.23
N ASP A 84 -2.54 10.03 -2.47
CA ASP A 84 -2.85 10.98 -1.39
C ASP A 84 -3.73 10.31 -0.33
N GLY A 85 -3.36 10.46 0.94
CA GLY A 85 -4.00 9.82 2.07
C GLY A 85 -3.44 8.44 2.44
N ASP A 86 -2.49 7.89 1.68
CA ASP A 86 -1.79 6.68 2.11
C ASP A 86 -0.82 6.99 3.24
N MET A 87 -0.73 6.07 4.19
CA MET A 87 0.21 6.13 5.31
C MET A 87 1.40 5.21 5.04
N ILE A 88 2.59 5.75 5.15
CA ILE A 88 3.85 5.04 4.95
C ILE A 88 4.52 4.92 6.32
N ALA A 89 4.68 3.68 6.80
CA ALA A 89 5.41 3.40 8.04
C ALA A 89 6.81 2.89 7.72
N VAL A 90 7.82 3.53 8.32
CA VAL A 90 9.23 3.22 8.20
C VAL A 90 9.90 3.33 9.57
N GLY A 91 10.49 2.25 10.06
CA GLY A 91 11.00 2.20 11.42
C GLY A 91 9.90 2.50 12.45
N ARG A 92 10.10 3.56 13.25
CA ARG A 92 9.10 4.11 14.19
C ARG A 92 8.36 5.31 13.64
N SER A 93 8.68 5.75 12.43
CA SER A 93 8.10 6.94 11.83
C SER A 93 6.93 6.58 10.93
N VAL A 94 5.89 7.42 10.95
CA VAL A 94 4.72 7.29 10.07
C VAL A 94 4.57 8.59 9.29
N LEU A 95 4.50 8.46 7.98
CA LEU A 95 4.33 9.56 7.03
C LEU A 95 2.96 9.46 6.38
N LEU A 96 2.31 10.59 6.19
CA LEU A 96 1.09 10.71 5.39
C LEU A 96 1.45 11.39 4.08
N ILE A 97 1.08 10.77 2.97
CA ILE A 97 1.28 11.37 1.64
C ILE A 97 0.07 12.22 1.23
N GLY A 98 0.34 13.33 0.57
CA GLY A 98 -0.66 14.28 0.08
C GLY A 98 -0.89 15.48 0.99
N SER A 99 -1.35 16.58 0.39
CA SER A 99 -1.85 17.73 1.13
C SER A 99 -3.26 17.44 1.67
N HIS A 100 -3.74 18.25 2.60
CA HIS A 100 -5.10 18.12 3.13
C HIS A 100 -6.16 18.19 2.00
N SER A 101 -6.00 19.15 1.10
CA SER A 101 -6.90 19.32 -0.05
C SER A 101 -6.89 18.15 -1.04
N ASP A 102 -5.73 17.51 -1.25
CA ASP A 102 -5.62 16.37 -2.16
C ASP A 102 -6.25 15.12 -1.55
N ILE A 103 -6.08 14.93 -0.23
CA ILE A 103 -6.71 13.86 0.52
C ILE A 103 -8.23 14.03 0.51
N ASP A 104 -8.76 15.22 0.78
CA ASP A 104 -10.20 15.49 0.76
C ASP A 104 -10.79 15.25 -0.64
N ARG A 105 -10.07 15.68 -1.69
CA ARG A 105 -10.49 15.43 -3.08
C ARG A 105 -10.57 13.94 -3.39
N ARG A 106 -9.58 13.16 -2.96
CA ARG A 106 -9.57 11.72 -3.15
C ARG A 106 -10.71 11.03 -2.38
N ILE A 107 -10.96 11.42 -1.14
CA ILE A 107 -12.07 10.88 -0.34
C ILE A 107 -13.41 11.15 -1.03
N ALA A 108 -13.62 12.37 -1.53
CA ALA A 108 -14.83 12.72 -2.26
C ALA A 108 -14.98 11.92 -3.56
N ASP A 109 -13.91 11.70 -4.32
CA ASP A 109 -13.92 10.88 -5.54
C ASP A 109 -14.26 9.42 -5.23
N ILE A 110 -13.69 8.85 -4.18
CA ILE A 110 -14.01 7.50 -3.72
C ILE A 110 -15.49 7.41 -3.31
N ALA A 111 -15.96 8.34 -2.48
CA ALA A 111 -17.35 8.36 -2.01
C ALA A 111 -18.36 8.47 -3.16
N SER A 112 -18.04 9.21 -4.23
CA SER A 112 -18.91 9.36 -5.40
C SER A 112 -19.04 8.09 -6.24
N LYS A 113 -18.06 7.20 -6.17
CA LYS A 113 -18.00 5.94 -6.95
C LYS A 113 -18.52 4.73 -6.16
N MET A 114 -18.78 4.89 -4.86
CA MET A 114 -19.26 3.81 -4.00
C MET A 114 -20.78 3.67 -4.01
N PRO A 115 -21.33 2.43 -4.02
CA PRO A 115 -22.74 2.19 -3.73
C PRO A 115 -23.11 2.74 -2.35
N GLY A 116 -24.38 3.14 -2.15
CA GLY A 116 -24.83 3.88 -0.97
C GLY A 116 -24.51 3.29 0.42
N ASP A 117 -24.32 1.97 0.51
CA ASP A 117 -23.95 1.28 1.76
C ASP A 117 -22.49 1.51 2.20
N ASP A 118 -21.59 1.88 1.28
CA ASP A 118 -20.17 2.08 1.55
C ASP A 118 -19.80 3.55 1.85
N GLN A 119 -20.74 4.48 1.74
CA GLN A 119 -20.51 5.89 2.11
C GLN A 119 -20.14 6.05 3.59
N GLY A 120 -20.61 5.16 4.45
CA GLY A 120 -20.21 5.09 5.86
C GLY A 120 -18.73 4.81 6.06
N ARG A 121 -18.12 4.01 5.19
CA ARG A 121 -16.67 3.68 5.24
C ARG A 121 -15.79 4.87 4.81
N ALA A 122 -16.21 5.60 3.77
CA ALA A 122 -15.50 6.81 3.35
C ALA A 122 -15.51 7.88 4.45
N ARG A 123 -16.64 8.06 5.14
CA ARG A 123 -16.79 8.94 6.29
C ARG A 123 -15.93 8.51 7.48
N ALA A 124 -15.92 7.22 7.81
CA ALA A 124 -15.08 6.65 8.85
C ALA A 124 -13.58 6.84 8.55
N MET A 125 -13.19 6.73 7.29
CA MET A 125 -11.80 7.00 6.84
C MET A 125 -11.43 8.48 7.03
N GLN A 126 -12.31 9.40 6.67
CA GLN A 126 -12.10 10.83 6.88
C GLN A 126 -11.96 11.17 8.36
N GLU A 127 -12.87 10.68 9.21
CA GLU A 127 -12.80 10.85 10.65
C GLU A 127 -11.51 10.27 11.26
N ARG A 128 -11.03 9.13 10.76
CA ARG A 128 -9.76 8.51 11.18
C ARG A 128 -8.56 9.36 10.81
N LEU A 129 -8.50 9.88 9.58
CA LEU A 129 -7.44 10.78 9.12
C LEU A 129 -7.45 12.10 9.93
N GLU A 130 -8.62 12.65 10.22
CA GLU A 130 -8.76 13.84 11.07
C GLU A 130 -8.33 13.57 12.52
N ARG A 131 -8.67 12.41 13.09
CA ARG A 131 -8.22 11.99 14.43
C ARG A 131 -6.71 11.78 14.45
N ALA A 132 -6.13 11.10 13.49
CA ALA A 132 -4.68 10.92 13.36
C ALA A 132 -3.94 12.26 13.26
N SER A 133 -4.56 13.28 12.67
CA SER A 133 -4.03 14.64 12.60
C SER A 133 -4.15 15.41 13.93
N LYS A 134 -5.15 15.09 14.76
CA LYS A 134 -5.51 15.91 15.96
C LYS A 134 -5.13 15.25 17.29
N HIS A 135 -5.10 13.94 17.43
CA HIS A 135 -4.91 13.25 18.72
C HIS A 135 -3.67 12.34 18.78
N GLN A 136 -3.05 12.32 19.92
CA GLN A 136 -1.62 12.24 20.12
C GLN A 136 -1.03 10.89 20.54
N SER A 137 -1.72 9.91 21.04
CA SER A 137 -1.04 8.78 21.67
C SER A 137 -1.62 7.39 21.41
N ASP A 138 -2.93 7.25 21.38
CA ASP A 138 -3.57 5.93 21.42
C ASP A 138 -3.91 5.34 20.05
N ILE A 139 -3.68 6.11 18.98
CA ILE A 139 -4.12 5.76 17.62
C ILE A 139 -3.02 5.01 16.85
N ILE A 140 -1.78 5.06 17.30
CA ILE A 140 -0.63 4.61 16.51
C ILE A 140 -0.46 3.09 16.54
N GLU A 141 -0.74 2.43 17.67
CA GLU A 141 -0.81 0.96 17.71
C GLU A 141 -1.97 0.46 16.84
N ASP A 142 -3.10 1.16 16.87
CA ASP A 142 -4.28 0.86 16.06
C ASP A 142 -4.14 1.23 14.57
N LEU A 143 -3.36 2.27 14.23
CA LEU A 143 -3.08 2.66 12.85
C LEU A 143 -1.99 1.80 12.18
N GLY A 144 -1.04 1.27 12.95
CA GLY A 144 0.00 0.34 12.46
C GLY A 144 -0.60 -0.99 12.00
N ASP A 145 -1.66 -1.46 12.68
CA ASP A 145 -2.38 -2.69 12.38
C ASP A 145 -3.71 -2.47 11.66
N ALA A 146 -4.17 -1.22 11.52
CA ALA A 146 -5.40 -0.92 10.81
C ALA A 146 -5.21 -1.19 9.32
N LYS A 147 -5.68 -2.34 8.87
CA LYS A 147 -5.90 -2.64 7.46
C LYS A 147 -6.96 -1.67 6.91
N LEU A 148 -6.52 -0.48 6.51
CA LEU A 148 -7.34 0.35 5.61
C LEU A 148 -7.53 -0.48 4.34
N PRO A 149 -8.76 -0.63 3.85
CA PRO A 149 -8.96 -1.40 2.65
C PRO A 149 -8.12 -0.80 1.52
N LEU A 150 -7.14 -1.58 1.08
CA LEU A 150 -6.19 -1.23 0.03
C LEU A 150 -6.87 -0.81 -1.28
N LEU A 151 -8.07 -1.31 -1.48
CA LEU A 151 -8.87 -1.14 -2.69
C LEU A 151 -10.30 -0.78 -2.28
N PRO A 152 -10.59 0.48 -2.01
CA PRO A 152 -11.92 0.90 -1.56
C PRO A 152 -13.01 0.68 -2.62
N SER A 153 -12.68 0.39 -3.88
CA SER A 153 -13.63 0.30 -4.99
C SER A 153 -13.40 -0.90 -5.91
N GLY A 154 -12.74 -1.95 -5.45
CA GLY A 154 -12.46 -3.13 -6.27
C GLY A 154 -10.97 -3.26 -6.67
N PRO A 155 -10.65 -4.19 -7.59
CA PRO A 155 -9.28 -4.44 -8.01
C PRO A 155 -8.68 -3.22 -8.70
N PRO A 156 -7.34 -3.03 -8.63
CA PRO A 156 -6.68 -1.98 -9.38
C PRO A 156 -6.91 -2.19 -10.90
N PRO A 157 -6.94 -1.10 -11.69
CA PRO A 157 -7.01 -1.24 -13.13
C PRO A 157 -5.79 -1.98 -13.66
N LEU A 158 -5.99 -2.74 -14.72
CA LEU A 158 -4.87 -3.38 -15.42
C LEU A 158 -3.87 -2.33 -15.90
N PRO A 159 -2.57 -2.68 -15.96
CA PRO A 159 -1.57 -1.80 -16.54
C PRO A 159 -1.94 -1.42 -17.98
N GLU A 160 -1.80 -0.13 -18.30
CA GLU A 160 -1.98 0.38 -19.65
C GLU A 160 -0.68 0.19 -20.45
N GLN A 161 -0.80 0.00 -21.76
CA GLN A 161 0.34 -0.06 -22.70
C GLN A 161 1.30 -1.27 -22.47
N LEU A 162 0.75 -2.40 -22.09
CA LEU A 162 1.51 -3.66 -22.10
C LEU A 162 1.82 -4.05 -23.56
N SER A 163 3.05 -4.54 -23.79
CA SER A 163 3.35 -5.22 -25.05
C SER A 163 2.55 -6.52 -25.16
N PRO A 164 2.34 -7.08 -26.38
CA PRO A 164 1.64 -8.35 -26.52
C PRO A 164 2.25 -9.48 -25.69
N ALA A 165 3.58 -9.54 -25.55
CA ALA A 165 4.26 -10.51 -24.72
C ALA A 165 3.95 -10.31 -23.23
N GLN A 166 4.08 -9.05 -22.73
CA GLN A 166 3.74 -8.72 -21.34
C GLN A 166 2.27 -8.99 -21.01
N SER A 167 1.37 -8.76 -21.98
CA SER A 167 -0.05 -9.09 -21.81
C SER A 167 -0.26 -10.58 -21.66
N ALA A 168 0.42 -11.41 -22.48
CA ALA A 168 0.35 -12.86 -22.40
C ALA A 168 0.91 -13.38 -21.05
N GLU A 169 2.08 -12.91 -20.64
CA GLU A 169 2.71 -13.25 -19.35
C GLU A 169 1.81 -12.88 -18.15
N LEU A 170 1.19 -11.70 -18.20
CA LEU A 170 0.24 -11.29 -17.16
C LEU A 170 -1.02 -12.16 -17.14
N CYS A 171 -1.55 -12.53 -18.32
CA CYS A 171 -2.68 -13.47 -18.41
C CYS A 171 -2.32 -14.82 -17.81
N GLU A 172 -1.18 -15.41 -18.17
CA GLU A 172 -0.72 -16.69 -17.62
C GLU A 172 -0.59 -16.64 -16.10
N LEU A 173 -0.04 -15.56 -15.54
CA LEU A 173 0.04 -15.37 -14.09
C LEU A 173 -1.34 -15.30 -13.43
N LEU A 174 -2.26 -14.53 -14.00
CA LEU A 174 -3.62 -14.40 -13.47
C LEU A 174 -4.42 -15.70 -13.59
N ASP A 175 -4.25 -16.44 -14.70
CA ASP A 175 -4.88 -17.74 -14.90
C ASP A 175 -4.37 -18.77 -13.89
N TYR A 176 -3.07 -18.78 -13.59
CA TYR A 176 -2.49 -19.61 -12.53
C TYR A 176 -3.13 -19.31 -11.16
N VAL A 177 -3.21 -18.04 -10.77
CA VAL A 177 -3.86 -17.62 -9.52
C VAL A 177 -5.32 -18.05 -9.50
N GLN A 178 -6.06 -17.79 -10.59
CA GLN A 178 -7.48 -18.12 -10.71
C GLN A 178 -7.73 -19.65 -10.63
N ALA A 179 -6.86 -20.45 -11.22
CA ALA A 179 -7.00 -21.92 -11.20
C ALA A 179 -6.94 -22.46 -9.76
N ILE A 180 -5.95 -22.03 -8.96
CA ILE A 180 -5.81 -22.46 -7.56
C ILE A 180 -6.96 -21.95 -6.69
N LEU A 181 -7.39 -20.71 -6.87
CA LEU A 181 -8.54 -20.16 -6.15
C LEU A 181 -9.82 -20.93 -6.49
N ARG A 182 -10.03 -21.29 -7.74
CA ARG A 182 -11.18 -22.09 -8.18
C ARG A 182 -11.15 -23.49 -7.54
N GLU A 183 -10.02 -24.18 -7.59
CA GLU A 183 -9.87 -25.48 -6.95
C GLU A 183 -10.19 -25.43 -5.46
N THR A 184 -9.71 -24.37 -4.78
CA THR A 184 -10.01 -24.15 -3.36
C THR A 184 -11.49 -23.90 -3.10
N MET A 185 -12.16 -23.13 -3.96
CA MET A 185 -13.60 -22.86 -3.84
C MET A 185 -14.46 -24.10 -4.15
N ASP A 186 -14.07 -24.88 -5.16
CA ASP A 186 -14.79 -26.11 -5.54
C ASP A 186 -14.67 -27.19 -4.44
N GLY A 187 -13.56 -27.19 -3.70
CA GLY A 187 -13.34 -28.06 -2.54
C GLY A 187 -13.97 -27.56 -1.24
N ALA A 188 -14.57 -26.38 -1.24
CA ALA A 188 -15.14 -25.78 -0.04
C ALA A 188 -16.57 -26.27 0.23
N VAL A 189 -16.83 -26.78 1.43
CA VAL A 189 -18.14 -27.26 1.86
C VAL A 189 -18.68 -26.39 2.99
N MET A 190 -19.88 -25.81 2.79
CA MET A 190 -20.59 -25.11 3.83
C MET A 190 -21.72 -25.98 4.38
N ARG A 191 -21.68 -26.32 5.66
CA ARG A 191 -22.71 -27.10 6.32
C ARG A 191 -23.90 -26.22 6.71
N PRO A 192 -25.16 -26.63 6.44
CA PRO A 192 -26.34 -25.90 6.87
C PRO A 192 -26.34 -25.66 8.40
N GLY A 193 -26.53 -24.42 8.80
CA GLY A 193 -26.56 -24.04 10.23
C GLY A 193 -25.19 -23.73 10.88
N HIS A 194 -24.12 -23.77 10.13
CA HIS A 194 -22.79 -23.36 10.59
C HIS A 194 -22.27 -22.19 9.75
N GLU A 195 -21.74 -21.15 10.41
CA GLU A 195 -21.02 -20.04 9.77
C GLU A 195 -19.56 -20.40 9.41
N LYS A 196 -19.28 -21.69 9.25
CA LYS A 196 -17.93 -22.19 8.96
C LYS A 196 -17.92 -22.89 7.61
N VAL A 197 -16.87 -22.61 6.84
CA VAL A 197 -16.54 -23.30 5.61
C VAL A 197 -15.44 -24.31 5.91
N GLU A 198 -15.62 -25.56 5.52
CA GLU A 198 -14.62 -26.61 5.60
C GLU A 198 -13.98 -26.74 4.22
N ILE A 199 -12.66 -26.78 4.18
CA ILE A 199 -11.88 -26.97 2.97
C ILE A 199 -10.98 -28.18 3.20
N ASP A 200 -10.89 -29.08 2.22
CA ASP A 200 -9.99 -30.21 2.29
C ASP A 200 -8.53 -29.77 2.36
N PHE A 201 -7.68 -30.62 2.96
CA PHE A 201 -6.28 -30.29 3.22
C PHE A 201 -5.50 -29.98 1.93
N ALA A 202 -5.72 -30.70 0.83
CA ALA A 202 -4.96 -30.52 -0.40
C ALA A 202 -5.24 -29.15 -1.07
N PRO A 203 -6.50 -28.70 -1.29
CA PRO A 203 -6.76 -27.35 -1.77
C PRO A 203 -6.25 -26.26 -0.82
N TRP A 204 -6.34 -26.47 0.49
CA TRP A 204 -5.77 -25.57 1.49
C TRP A 204 -4.25 -25.43 1.35
N GLN A 205 -3.54 -26.55 1.16
CA GLN A 205 -2.10 -26.56 0.92
C GLN A 205 -1.75 -25.79 -0.36
N GLY A 206 -2.50 -26.01 -1.45
CA GLY A 206 -2.34 -25.25 -2.70
C GLY A 206 -2.49 -23.74 -2.52
N LEU A 207 -3.42 -23.28 -1.65
CA LEU A 207 -3.59 -21.87 -1.34
C LEU A 207 -2.38 -21.31 -0.57
N LEU A 208 -1.80 -22.07 0.36
CA LEU A 208 -0.60 -21.67 1.08
C LEU A 208 0.61 -21.55 0.15
N ASP A 209 0.77 -22.51 -0.77
CA ASP A 209 1.85 -22.53 -1.75
C ASP A 209 1.68 -21.34 -2.75
N LEU A 210 0.45 -21.02 -3.15
CA LEU A 210 0.15 -19.84 -3.96
C LEU A 210 0.55 -18.56 -3.23
N GLN A 211 0.19 -18.43 -1.95
CA GLN A 211 0.52 -17.25 -1.16
C GLN A 211 2.04 -17.06 -1.05
N ALA A 212 2.79 -18.15 -0.81
CA ALA A 212 4.25 -18.10 -0.76
C ALA A 212 4.86 -17.73 -2.11
N SER A 213 4.33 -18.26 -3.22
CA SER A 213 4.79 -17.95 -4.58
C SER A 213 4.53 -16.49 -4.94
N LEU A 214 3.35 -15.95 -4.60
CA LEU A 214 3.02 -14.55 -4.84
C LEU A 214 3.91 -13.61 -4.02
N ALA A 215 4.21 -13.96 -2.77
CA ALA A 215 5.13 -13.18 -1.93
C ALA A 215 6.53 -13.12 -2.54
N GLU A 216 7.04 -14.24 -3.05
CA GLU A 216 8.33 -14.29 -3.71
C GLU A 216 8.34 -13.49 -5.03
N MET A 217 7.30 -13.60 -5.85
CA MET A 217 7.16 -12.80 -7.08
C MET A 217 7.13 -11.30 -6.78
N LEU A 218 6.40 -10.88 -5.74
CA LEU A 218 6.37 -9.49 -5.31
C LEU A 218 7.74 -8.99 -4.87
N ARG A 219 8.52 -9.83 -4.18
CA ARG A 219 9.89 -9.52 -3.78
C ARG A 219 10.77 -9.33 -5.02
N GLN A 220 10.73 -10.26 -5.98
CA GLN A 220 11.53 -10.19 -7.22
C GLN A 220 11.20 -8.94 -8.06
N ILE A 221 9.93 -8.54 -8.14
CA ILE A 221 9.53 -7.32 -8.83
C ILE A 221 10.10 -6.07 -8.12
N GLY A 222 10.24 -6.12 -6.80
CA GLY A 222 10.74 -5.02 -5.99
C GLY A 222 12.27 -4.88 -5.98
N GLU A 223 13.01 -5.93 -6.33
CA GLU A 223 14.46 -5.89 -6.38
C GLU A 223 14.93 -5.01 -7.56
N PRO A 224 15.79 -4.01 -7.35
CA PRO A 224 16.37 -3.24 -8.43
C PRO A 224 17.31 -4.15 -9.25
N ALA A 225 17.13 -4.13 -10.58
CA ALA A 225 18.02 -4.82 -11.53
C ALA A 225 19.40 -4.16 -11.57
#